data_3e578f2197379f3ab7cfdf309331f5ca
#
_entry.id   3e578f2197379f3ab7cfdf309331f5ca
#
_cell.length_a   1.000
_cell.length_b   1.000
_cell.length_c   1.000
_cell.angle_alpha   90.00
_cell.angle_beta   90.00
_cell.angle_gamma   90.00
#
_symmetry.space_group_name_H-M   'P 1'
#
loop_
_entity.id
_entity.type
_entity.pdbx_description
1 polymer ?
#
loop_
_entity_poly.entity_id
_entity_poly.type
_entity_poly.pdbx_seq_one_letter_code
_entity_poly.pdbx_strand_id
1 'polypeptide(L)'
;MKKRMALLATLGVMAAIFFFSSQPAEVSGALSYSVEQSIRGTGAEYFIPEWFSPNSFANVRKWAHVYIFLALGVCMTCTVQGYRPAWSARKQGLISGIVCVLYAVSDEIHQYFVPGRAMLAEDVLVDAIGVCLEVLGVFLVRFLWNCRKKQS
;
A
#
# COMPACT_ATOMS: atom_id res chain seq x y z
N MET A 1 8.95 -13.98 18.89
CA MET A 1 9.74 -12.93 18.23
C MET A 1 9.12 -12.49 16.91
N LYS A 2 8.96 -13.37 15.91
CA LYS A 2 8.47 -13.01 14.56
C LYS A 2 7.16 -12.20 14.51
N LYS A 3 6.13 -12.57 15.32
CA LYS A 3 4.84 -11.85 15.33
C LYS A 3 4.92 -10.41 15.87
N ARG A 4 5.80 -10.15 16.86
CA ARG A 4 6.02 -8.78 17.36
C ARG A 4 6.74 -7.91 16.33
N MET A 5 7.71 -8.49 15.60
CA MET A 5 8.40 -7.78 14.52
C MET A 5 7.44 -7.43 13.38
N ALA A 6 6.53 -8.36 12.98
CA ALA A 6 5.52 -8.09 11.97
C ALA A 6 4.58 -6.95 12.41
N LEU A 7 4.13 -6.95 13.67
CA LEU A 7 3.29 -5.88 14.21
C LEU A 7 4.04 -4.53 14.19
N LEU A 8 5.31 -4.50 14.64
CA LEU A 8 6.12 -3.28 14.61
C LEU A 8 6.32 -2.77 13.18
N ALA A 9 6.56 -3.65 12.22
CA ALA A 9 6.64 -3.28 10.81
C ALA A 9 5.32 -2.69 10.30
N THR A 10 4.18 -3.31 10.62
CA THR A 10 2.85 -2.78 10.28
C THR A 10 2.66 -1.37 10.83
N LEU A 11 2.92 -1.18 12.13
CA LEU A 11 2.79 0.12 12.78
C LEU A 11 3.77 1.16 12.18
N GLY A 12 4.98 0.74 11.81
CA GLY A 12 5.95 1.59 11.13
C GLY A 12 5.48 2.06 9.77
N VAL A 13 4.90 1.16 8.94
CA VAL A 13 4.32 1.52 7.65
C VAL A 13 3.11 2.45 7.83
N MET A 14 2.22 2.17 8.78
CA MET A 14 1.09 3.05 9.09
C MET A 14 1.57 4.45 9.51
N ALA A 15 2.58 4.53 10.37
CA ALA A 15 3.18 5.81 10.77
C ALA A 15 3.82 6.56 9.59
N ALA A 16 4.46 5.85 8.66
CA ALA A 16 5.02 6.45 7.44
C ALA A 16 3.91 7.00 6.53
N ILE A 17 2.83 6.24 6.30
CA ILE A 17 1.66 6.72 5.54
C ILE A 17 1.14 8.00 6.19
N PHE A 18 0.84 7.98 7.49
CA PHE A 18 0.34 9.14 8.22
C PHE A 18 1.27 10.36 8.09
N PHE A 19 2.59 10.16 8.22
CA PHE A 19 3.57 11.23 8.08
C PHE A 19 3.56 11.87 6.69
N PHE A 20 3.56 11.06 5.62
CA PHE A 20 3.54 11.58 4.25
C PHE A 20 2.19 12.21 3.90
N SER A 21 1.09 11.65 4.39
CA SER A 21 -0.26 12.19 4.21
C SER A 21 -0.48 13.50 4.97
N SER A 22 0.26 13.74 6.05
CA SER A 22 0.23 15.00 6.81
C SER A 22 0.95 16.16 6.11
N GLN A 23 1.69 15.89 5.02
CA GLN A 23 2.41 16.96 4.31
C GLN A 23 1.45 17.82 3.50
N PRO A 24 1.57 19.17 3.56
CA PRO A 24 0.81 20.09 2.71
C PRO A 24 0.98 19.74 1.22
N ALA A 25 -0.03 20.08 0.42
CA ALA A 25 -0.04 19.75 -1.01
C ALA A 25 1.20 20.26 -1.75
N GLU A 26 1.70 21.45 -1.42
CA GLU A 26 2.91 22.03 -2.02
C GLU A 26 4.15 21.18 -1.73
N VAL A 27 4.36 20.76 -0.48
CA VAL A 27 5.50 19.94 -0.06
C VAL A 27 5.44 18.58 -0.72
N SER A 28 4.27 17.94 -0.70
CA SER A 28 4.04 16.65 -1.35
C SER A 28 4.23 16.72 -2.87
N GLY A 29 3.78 17.83 -3.50
CA GLY A 29 3.97 18.07 -4.93
C GLY A 29 5.45 18.26 -5.29
N ALA A 30 6.18 19.07 -4.53
CA ALA A 30 7.62 19.29 -4.72
C ALA A 30 8.42 17.97 -4.58
N LEU A 31 8.07 17.14 -3.59
CA LEU A 31 8.70 15.84 -3.40
C LEU A 31 8.42 14.92 -4.61
N SER A 32 7.18 14.84 -5.07
CA SER A 32 6.80 14.03 -6.22
C SER A 32 7.52 14.48 -7.49
N TYR A 33 7.65 15.79 -7.70
CA TYR A 33 8.40 16.36 -8.81
C TYR A 33 9.90 16.00 -8.74
N SER A 34 10.51 16.11 -7.56
CA SER A 34 11.92 15.76 -7.36
C SER A 34 12.19 14.27 -7.64
N VAL A 35 11.27 13.39 -7.20
CA VAL A 35 11.34 11.96 -7.51
C VAL A 35 11.21 11.72 -9.01
N GLU A 36 10.23 12.33 -9.66
CA GLU A 36 10.03 12.21 -11.11
C GLU A 36 11.28 12.60 -11.90
N GLN A 37 11.89 13.74 -11.56
CA GLN A 37 13.14 14.20 -12.19
C GLN A 37 14.30 13.22 -11.97
N SER A 38 14.38 12.62 -10.77
CA SER A 38 15.46 11.70 -10.40
C SER A 38 15.36 10.35 -11.12
N ILE A 39 14.15 9.89 -11.46
CA ILE A 39 13.95 8.60 -12.13
C ILE A 39 13.92 8.69 -13.64
N ARG A 40 13.75 9.89 -14.19
CA ARG A 40 13.66 10.13 -15.65
C ARG A 40 14.91 9.65 -16.36
N GLY A 41 14.75 8.77 -17.35
CA GLY A 41 15.85 8.19 -18.12
C GLY A 41 16.66 7.11 -17.41
N THR A 42 16.28 6.70 -16.20
CA THR A 42 16.96 5.61 -15.45
C THR A 42 16.36 4.22 -15.71
N GLY A 43 15.22 4.16 -16.39
CA GLY A 43 14.40 2.95 -16.51
C GLY A 43 13.48 2.70 -15.31
N ALA A 44 13.66 3.41 -14.19
CA ALA A 44 12.75 3.32 -13.03
C ALA A 44 11.38 3.93 -13.33
N GLU A 45 11.27 4.79 -14.32
CA GLU A 45 10.03 5.37 -14.84
C GLU A 45 9.01 4.31 -15.30
N TYR A 46 9.46 3.12 -15.75
CA TYR A 46 8.57 2.02 -16.13
C TYR A 46 7.74 1.47 -14.96
N PHE A 47 8.16 1.71 -13.71
CA PHE A 47 7.40 1.34 -12.53
C PHE A 47 6.33 2.37 -12.14
N ILE A 48 6.26 3.51 -12.87
CA ILE A 48 5.31 4.61 -12.63
C ILE A 48 4.58 4.95 -13.93
N PRO A 49 3.77 4.02 -14.48
CA PRO A 49 3.04 4.29 -15.71
C PRO A 49 2.02 5.42 -15.55
N GLU A 50 1.75 6.12 -16.64
CA GLU A 50 0.83 7.28 -16.69
C GLU A 50 -0.65 6.84 -16.73
N TRP A 51 -1.08 6.03 -15.78
CA TRP A 51 -2.45 5.48 -15.77
C TRP A 51 -3.46 6.36 -15.03
N PHE A 52 -3.01 7.14 -14.07
CA PHE A 52 -3.90 7.87 -13.17
C PHE A 52 -4.06 9.35 -13.54
N SER A 53 -3.10 9.93 -14.24
CA SER A 53 -3.09 11.35 -14.56
C SER A 53 -2.22 11.64 -15.78
N PRO A 54 -2.59 12.63 -16.61
CA PRO A 54 -1.68 13.15 -17.65
C PRO A 54 -0.45 13.88 -17.07
N ASN A 55 -0.47 14.23 -15.76
CA ASN A 55 0.65 14.86 -15.08
C ASN A 55 1.57 13.80 -14.48
N SER A 56 2.82 13.71 -14.94
CA SER A 56 3.80 12.72 -14.49
C SER A 56 4.02 12.72 -12.97
N PHE A 57 4.18 13.91 -12.36
CA PHE A 57 4.37 14.01 -10.90
C PHE A 57 3.14 13.56 -10.08
N ALA A 58 1.93 13.74 -10.62
CA ALA A 58 0.72 13.23 -9.98
C ALA A 58 0.67 11.69 -10.02
N ASN A 59 1.18 11.08 -11.11
CA ASN A 59 1.35 9.63 -11.18
C ASN A 59 2.36 9.13 -10.14
N VAL A 60 3.49 9.82 -9.94
CA VAL A 60 4.47 9.46 -8.90
C VAL A 60 3.79 9.36 -7.53
N ARG A 61 2.97 10.34 -7.15
CA ARG A 61 2.25 10.33 -5.89
C ARG A 61 1.28 9.15 -5.79
N LYS A 62 0.46 8.93 -6.81
CA LYS A 62 -0.53 7.85 -6.83
C LYS A 62 0.13 6.47 -6.78
N TRP A 63 1.21 6.25 -7.52
CA TRP A 63 1.97 5.01 -7.46
C TRP A 63 2.69 4.81 -6.12
N ALA A 64 3.19 5.89 -5.48
CA ALA A 64 3.73 5.82 -4.14
C ALA A 64 2.68 5.30 -3.14
N HIS A 65 1.42 5.76 -3.25
CA HIS A 65 0.29 5.24 -2.47
C HIS A 65 0.03 3.75 -2.77
N VAL A 66 -0.04 3.33 -4.02
CA VAL A 66 -0.19 1.90 -4.38
C VAL A 66 0.90 1.05 -3.73
N TYR A 67 2.17 1.46 -3.83
CA TYR A 67 3.28 0.69 -3.28
C TYR A 67 3.31 0.66 -1.75
N ILE A 68 3.01 1.78 -1.09
CA ILE A 68 3.02 1.81 0.38
C ILE A 68 1.83 1.03 0.96
N PHE A 69 0.66 1.04 0.32
CA PHE A 69 -0.49 0.23 0.73
C PHE A 69 -0.31 -1.25 0.39
N LEU A 70 0.41 -1.60 -0.68
CA LEU A 70 0.87 -2.97 -0.94
C LEU A 70 1.79 -3.45 0.21
N ALA A 71 2.76 -2.63 0.62
CA ALA A 71 3.65 -2.94 1.75
C ALA A 71 2.89 -3.07 3.07
N LEU A 72 1.91 -2.18 3.32
CA LEU A 72 1.02 -2.26 4.48
C LEU A 72 0.26 -3.60 4.50
N GLY A 73 -0.31 -4.01 3.37
CA GLY A 73 -1.02 -5.27 3.21
C GLY A 73 -0.15 -6.47 3.56
N VAL A 74 1.08 -6.52 3.03
CA VAL A 74 2.04 -7.59 3.34
C VAL A 74 2.36 -7.64 4.84
N CYS A 75 2.67 -6.50 5.46
CA CYS A 75 2.96 -6.42 6.89
C CYS A 75 1.75 -6.83 7.74
N MET A 76 0.56 -6.37 7.37
CA MET A 76 -0.71 -6.69 8.03
C MET A 76 -1.01 -8.19 7.94
N THR A 77 -0.88 -8.79 6.76
CA THR A 77 -1.08 -10.23 6.58
C THR A 77 -0.09 -11.05 7.41
N CYS A 78 1.19 -10.67 7.45
CA CYS A 78 2.18 -11.30 8.33
C CYS A 78 1.80 -11.16 9.81
N THR A 79 1.26 -10.02 10.21
CA THR A 79 0.80 -9.77 11.57
C THR A 79 -0.40 -10.67 11.90
N VAL A 80 -1.43 -10.69 11.07
CA VAL A 80 -2.61 -11.56 11.26
C VAL A 80 -2.20 -13.04 11.32
N GLN A 81 -1.30 -13.49 10.43
CA GLN A 81 -0.78 -14.86 10.47
C GLN A 81 -0.07 -15.19 11.78
N GLY A 82 0.73 -14.25 12.30
CA GLY A 82 1.45 -14.43 13.55
C GLY A 82 0.56 -14.50 14.79
N TYR A 83 -0.56 -13.79 14.79
CA TYR A 83 -1.48 -13.74 15.93
C TYR A 83 -2.68 -14.70 15.81
N ARG A 84 -3.05 -15.09 14.61
CA ARG A 84 -4.19 -15.98 14.30
C ARG A 84 -3.78 -17.13 13.35
N PRO A 85 -2.78 -17.95 13.73
CA PRO A 85 -2.27 -19.02 12.86
C PRO A 85 -3.31 -20.10 12.53
N ALA A 86 -4.32 -20.29 13.39
CA ALA A 86 -5.40 -21.25 13.17
C ALA A 86 -6.43 -20.78 12.10
N TRP A 87 -6.41 -19.51 11.68
CA TRP A 87 -7.31 -19.05 10.65
C TRP A 87 -6.87 -19.53 9.26
N SER A 88 -7.85 -19.83 8.40
CA SER A 88 -7.55 -20.14 7.01
C SER A 88 -6.85 -18.96 6.32
N ALA A 89 -6.06 -19.27 5.30
CA ALA A 89 -5.37 -18.25 4.50
C ALA A 89 -6.32 -17.20 3.92
N ARG A 90 -7.50 -17.66 3.45
CA ARG A 90 -8.53 -16.76 2.91
C ARG A 90 -9.01 -15.77 3.96
N LYS A 91 -9.29 -16.26 5.19
CA LYS A 91 -9.73 -15.41 6.29
C LYS A 91 -8.65 -14.42 6.71
N GLN A 92 -7.39 -14.86 6.77
CA GLN A 92 -6.26 -13.98 7.10
C GLN A 92 -6.11 -12.85 6.08
N GLY A 93 -6.07 -13.16 4.77
CA GLY A 93 -5.96 -12.17 3.70
C GLY A 93 -7.16 -11.22 3.65
N LEU A 94 -8.40 -11.76 3.78
CA LEU A 94 -9.60 -10.93 3.76
C LEU A 94 -9.63 -9.92 4.93
N ILE A 95 -9.33 -10.37 6.14
CA ILE A 95 -9.31 -9.49 7.32
C ILE A 95 -8.18 -8.44 7.19
N SER A 96 -6.99 -8.84 6.71
CA SER A 96 -5.89 -7.91 6.44
C SER A 96 -6.30 -6.85 5.41
N GLY A 97 -6.91 -7.27 4.31
CA GLY A 97 -7.39 -6.37 3.27
C GLY A 97 -8.45 -5.39 3.79
N ILE A 98 -9.45 -5.88 4.54
CA ILE A 98 -10.48 -5.01 5.14
C ILE A 98 -9.84 -3.96 6.05
N VAL A 99 -8.91 -4.35 6.93
CA VAL A 99 -8.24 -3.41 7.84
C VAL A 99 -7.42 -2.37 7.07
N CYS A 100 -6.71 -2.78 6.01
CA CYS A 100 -5.95 -1.86 5.17
C CYS A 100 -6.85 -0.87 4.42
N VAL A 101 -8.00 -1.31 3.87
CA VAL A 101 -8.96 -0.42 3.20
C VAL A 101 -9.59 0.56 4.20
N LEU A 102 -9.93 0.11 5.40
CA LEU A 102 -10.43 1.01 6.46
C LEU A 102 -9.36 2.04 6.85
N TYR A 103 -8.09 1.64 6.85
CA TYR A 103 -6.99 2.57 7.09
C TYR A 103 -6.84 3.58 5.93
N ALA A 104 -6.98 3.15 4.66
CA ALA A 104 -6.98 4.06 3.50
C ALA A 104 -8.10 5.11 3.61
N VAL A 105 -9.31 4.70 3.98
CA VAL A 105 -10.42 5.64 4.23
C VAL A 105 -10.08 6.63 5.35
N SER A 106 -9.46 6.15 6.43
CA SER A 106 -9.04 7.03 7.54
C SER A 106 -7.93 8.01 7.13
N ASP A 107 -7.03 7.58 6.24
CA ASP A 107 -5.98 8.43 5.68
C ASP A 107 -6.56 9.55 4.82
N GLU A 108 -7.52 9.25 3.95
CA GLU A 108 -8.22 10.26 3.15
C GLU A 108 -9.02 11.25 4.00
N ILE A 109 -9.69 10.78 5.06
CA ILE A 109 -10.34 11.67 6.03
C ILE A 109 -9.31 12.58 6.70
N HIS A 110 -8.13 12.05 7.07
CA HIS A 110 -7.04 12.85 7.62
C HIS A 110 -6.54 13.90 6.63
N GLN A 111 -6.33 13.53 5.37
CA GLN A 111 -5.88 14.46 4.31
C GLN A 111 -6.85 15.64 4.10
N TYR A 112 -8.15 15.46 4.32
CA TYR A 112 -9.12 16.57 4.26
C TYR A 112 -8.78 17.74 5.18
N PHE A 113 -8.10 17.47 6.31
CA PHE A 113 -7.69 18.50 7.27
C PHE A 113 -6.29 19.09 6.98
N VAL A 114 -5.61 18.61 5.94
CA VAL A 114 -4.26 19.07 5.57
C VAL A 114 -4.35 20.22 4.55
N PRO A 115 -3.62 21.33 4.74
CA PRO A 115 -3.68 22.46 3.84
C PRO A 115 -3.41 22.11 2.37
N GLY A 116 -4.31 22.55 1.50
CA GLY A 116 -4.22 22.35 0.05
C GLY A 116 -4.54 20.93 -0.42
N ARG A 117 -4.92 20.00 0.47
CA ARG A 117 -5.40 18.65 0.14
C ARG A 117 -6.93 18.63 0.08
N ALA A 118 -7.45 17.68 -0.68
CA ALA A 118 -8.87 17.37 -0.72
C ALA A 118 -9.06 15.87 -0.45
N MET A 119 -10.16 15.50 0.18
CA MET A 119 -10.59 14.11 0.29
C MET A 119 -11.19 13.67 -1.04
N LEU A 120 -10.58 12.71 -1.70
CA LEU A 120 -11.04 12.18 -2.98
C LEU A 120 -11.29 10.67 -2.89
N ALA A 121 -12.51 10.25 -3.23
CA ALA A 121 -12.85 8.82 -3.29
C ALA A 121 -11.94 8.04 -4.27
N GLU A 122 -11.41 8.72 -5.31
CA GLU A 122 -10.46 8.14 -6.24
C GLU A 122 -9.15 7.71 -5.56
N ASP A 123 -8.67 8.48 -4.59
CA ASP A 123 -7.41 8.18 -3.91
C ASP A 123 -7.57 6.96 -3.00
N VAL A 124 -8.73 6.77 -2.36
CA VAL A 124 -9.09 5.49 -1.68
C VAL A 124 -9.06 4.31 -2.65
N LEU A 125 -9.54 4.48 -3.89
CA LEU A 125 -9.50 3.41 -4.89
C LEU A 125 -8.06 3.09 -5.33
N VAL A 126 -7.20 4.09 -5.46
CA VAL A 126 -5.78 3.93 -5.75
C VAL A 126 -5.09 3.13 -4.63
N ASP A 127 -5.34 3.47 -3.37
CA ASP A 127 -4.81 2.74 -2.21
C ASP A 127 -5.32 1.29 -2.18
N ALA A 128 -6.61 1.09 -2.49
CA ALA A 128 -7.22 -0.23 -2.57
C ALA A 128 -6.59 -1.12 -3.67
N ILE A 129 -6.05 -0.56 -4.75
CA ILE A 129 -5.30 -1.32 -5.76
C ILE A 129 -4.08 -1.99 -5.10
N GLY A 130 -3.30 -1.26 -4.30
CA GLY A 130 -2.16 -1.81 -3.58
C GLY A 130 -2.54 -2.96 -2.65
N VAL A 131 -3.64 -2.79 -1.91
CA VAL A 131 -4.19 -3.83 -1.02
C VAL A 131 -4.66 -5.06 -1.82
N CYS A 132 -5.37 -4.86 -2.94
CA CYS A 132 -5.83 -5.96 -3.79
C CYS A 132 -4.67 -6.76 -4.39
N LEU A 133 -3.60 -6.08 -4.84
CA LEU A 133 -2.40 -6.73 -5.36
C LEU A 133 -1.74 -7.61 -4.30
N GLU A 134 -1.68 -7.16 -3.04
CA GLU A 134 -1.19 -7.96 -1.93
C GLU A 134 -2.04 -9.22 -1.71
N VAL A 135 -3.35 -9.04 -1.56
CA VAL A 135 -4.29 -10.17 -1.32
C VAL A 135 -4.18 -11.21 -2.44
N LEU A 136 -4.16 -10.77 -3.69
CA LEU A 136 -3.97 -11.66 -4.85
C LEU A 136 -2.61 -12.36 -4.82
N GLY A 137 -1.54 -11.64 -4.48
CA GLY A 137 -0.19 -12.19 -4.34
C GLY A 137 -0.11 -13.28 -3.28
N VAL A 138 -0.70 -13.06 -2.11
CA VAL A 138 -0.77 -14.08 -1.05
C VAL A 138 -1.53 -15.32 -1.50
N PHE A 139 -2.66 -15.16 -2.18
CA PHE A 139 -3.41 -16.31 -2.73
C PHE A 139 -2.61 -17.08 -3.77
N LEU A 140 -1.95 -16.39 -4.69
CA LEU A 140 -1.14 -17.00 -5.74
C LEU A 140 0.03 -17.79 -5.14
N VAL A 141 0.80 -17.20 -4.23
CA VAL A 141 1.93 -17.88 -3.58
C VAL A 141 1.47 -19.15 -2.86
N ARG A 142 0.36 -19.08 -2.14
CA ARG A 142 -0.19 -20.26 -1.44
C ARG A 142 -0.75 -21.32 -2.39
N PHE A 143 -1.38 -20.90 -3.48
CA PHE A 143 -1.85 -21.81 -4.51
C PHE A 143 -0.67 -22.60 -5.12
N LEU A 144 0.38 -21.89 -5.53
CA LEU A 144 1.59 -22.52 -6.10
C LEU A 144 2.29 -23.45 -5.10
N TRP A 145 2.36 -23.04 -3.83
CA TRP A 145 2.91 -23.87 -2.76
C TRP A 145 2.13 -25.19 -2.58
N ASN A 146 0.80 -25.12 -2.59
CA ASN A 146 -0.05 -26.29 -2.45
C ASN A 146 0.03 -27.22 -3.67
N CYS A 147 0.16 -26.67 -4.88
CA CYS A 147 0.38 -27.45 -6.09
C CYS A 147 1.70 -28.24 -6.03
N ARG A 148 2.78 -27.61 -5.58
CA ARG A 148 4.09 -28.27 -5.41
C ARG A 148 4.03 -29.41 -4.40
N LYS A 149 3.35 -29.22 -3.27
CA LYS A 149 3.20 -30.28 -2.25
C LYS A 149 2.40 -31.49 -2.70
N LYS A 150 1.59 -31.39 -3.74
CA LYS A 150 0.82 -32.52 -4.28
C LYS A 150 1.62 -33.34 -5.30
N GLN A 151 2.75 -32.82 -5.78
CA GLN A 151 3.60 -33.46 -6.78
C GLN A 151 4.84 -34.14 -6.16
N SER A 152 5.12 -33.90 -4.89
CA SER A 152 6.15 -34.57 -4.09
C SER A 152 5.53 -35.58 -3.11
#